data_a9271a2f79f274cc10df4e1319b2620f
#
_entry.id   a9271a2f79f274cc10df4e1319b2620f
#
_cell.length_a   1.000
_cell.length_b   1.000
_cell.length_c   1.000
_cell.angle_alpha   90.00
_cell.angle_beta   90.00
_cell.angle_gamma   90.00
#
_symmetry.space_group_name_H-M   'P 1'
#
loop_
_entity.id
_entity.type
_entity.pdbx_description
1 polymer ?
#
loop_
_entity_poly.entity_id
_entity_poly.type
_entity_poly.pdbx_seq_one_letter_code
_entity_poly.pdbx_strand_id
1 'polypeptide(L)'
;MKKLSIRVILIVTIIFIACGSANVSIAQERDIINKLPEVELGSLYTSNLITEEVAQDKPAEVENLEEAPTTDDLVQNPDVLEQLIADSDDSDLTVVNSGDFWTIYRNTVNGEYSLHMFGNVPSSKPTAWNSYLNRIKHIEIEEATLTGNFSSYFRNNVFTVLESVRIERSNLSRVTSFALAFYGSGIEKVIIRDNNYPTAPSLLTTEGMFKNCSNLMEVDLSGLDTSAVTTMWDMFNSCRALEELDVSHFDTSSVTNMSYMFYDNRNLEVLDVSNLDTSSVTNMYAMFEDCTSLEELDVSNFDTSSVTDMYRVFNGCEKLKKLDVSNFDTSSATAMVQMFRNCSALEKLDVSNFNTSLVTDMRAMFAGCTSLEALDVSNFDTSSVTNMAAMFSDNEKLEKLDLSTFDTSSVTNMGTMFKNCTALKSLFLDNFTHAASSTDMFTGTTSLTYLFVSHNVSTFNGLENTNWYDEKNWVQFSNLSQLQTYHRKQSEP
;
A
#
# COMPACT_ATOMS: atom_id res chain seq x y z
N MET A 1 -0.95 -26.68 7.14
CA MET A 1 -2.32 -26.43 6.66
C MET A 1 -2.43 -25.16 5.80
N LYS A 2 -1.78 -24.02 6.13
CA LYS A 2 -1.84 -22.77 5.31
C LYS A 2 -1.32 -22.91 3.86
N LYS A 3 -0.34 -23.76 3.56
CA LYS A 3 0.18 -23.98 2.20
C LYS A 3 -0.70 -24.82 1.27
N LEU A 4 -1.72 -25.49 1.82
CA LEU A 4 -2.66 -26.31 1.03
C LEU A 4 -3.78 -25.44 0.42
N SER A 5 -4.21 -24.38 1.10
CA SER A 5 -5.25 -23.44 0.64
C SER A 5 -4.90 -22.73 -0.68
N ILE A 6 -3.66 -22.22 -0.80
CA ILE A 6 -3.25 -21.42 -1.98
C ILE A 6 -3.19 -22.31 -3.24
N ARG A 7 -2.79 -23.59 -3.11
CA ARG A 7 -2.73 -24.52 -4.26
C ARG A 7 -4.11 -24.96 -4.75
N VAL A 8 -5.06 -25.11 -3.86
CA VAL A 8 -6.45 -25.45 -4.22
C VAL A 8 -7.12 -24.27 -4.94
N ILE A 9 -6.90 -23.04 -4.48
CA ILE A 9 -7.41 -21.82 -5.14
C ILE A 9 -6.80 -21.65 -6.53
N LEU A 10 -5.49 -21.84 -6.70
CA LEU A 10 -4.83 -21.72 -8.01
C LEU A 10 -5.33 -22.75 -9.02
N ILE A 11 -5.57 -23.99 -8.59
CA ILE A 11 -6.10 -25.06 -9.46
C ILE A 11 -7.57 -24.78 -9.82
N VAL A 12 -8.37 -24.31 -8.89
CA VAL A 12 -9.77 -23.92 -9.14
C VAL A 12 -9.84 -22.70 -10.07
N THR A 13 -8.99 -21.70 -9.91
CA THR A 13 -8.92 -20.53 -10.80
C THR A 13 -8.53 -20.92 -12.23
N ILE A 14 -7.57 -21.83 -12.42
CA ILE A 14 -7.18 -22.32 -13.75
C ILE A 14 -8.32 -23.11 -14.41
N ILE A 15 -9.10 -23.88 -13.66
CA ILE A 15 -10.26 -24.61 -14.17
C ILE A 15 -11.40 -23.65 -14.56
N PHE A 16 -11.64 -22.56 -13.79
CA PHE A 16 -12.66 -21.56 -14.10
C PHE A 16 -12.29 -20.71 -15.33
N ILE A 17 -11.03 -20.37 -15.52
CA ILE A 17 -10.57 -19.65 -16.73
C ILE A 17 -10.72 -20.53 -17.99
N ALA A 18 -10.55 -21.85 -17.87
CA ALA A 18 -10.73 -22.77 -18.99
C ALA A 18 -12.22 -23.03 -19.33
N CYS A 19 -13.12 -23.00 -18.36
CA CYS A 19 -14.55 -23.24 -18.57
C CYS A 19 -15.37 -21.99 -18.94
N GLY A 20 -14.83 -20.77 -18.71
CA GLY A 20 -15.55 -19.49 -18.92
C GLY A 20 -15.57 -18.96 -20.36
N SER A 21 -14.78 -19.51 -21.29
CA SER A 21 -14.81 -19.09 -22.71
C SER A 21 -15.65 -20.05 -23.53
N ALA A 22 -16.87 -19.69 -23.81
CA ALA A 22 -17.76 -20.40 -24.73
C ALA A 22 -17.07 -20.60 -26.09
N ASN A 23 -16.97 -21.90 -26.55
CA ASN A 23 -16.53 -22.40 -27.86
C ASN A 23 -15.12 -23.01 -27.98
N VAL A 24 -14.57 -23.62 -26.95
CA VAL A 24 -13.42 -24.50 -27.11
C VAL A 24 -13.90 -25.95 -26.99
N SER A 25 -13.61 -26.81 -28.00
CA SER A 25 -14.01 -28.21 -27.99
C SER A 25 -13.12 -29.02 -27.04
N ILE A 26 -13.68 -30.06 -26.41
CA ILE A 26 -12.98 -30.99 -25.49
C ILE A 26 -11.66 -31.54 -26.07
N ALA A 27 -11.55 -31.60 -27.40
CA ALA A 27 -10.33 -32.02 -28.09
C ALA A 27 -9.21 -30.98 -28.06
N GLN A 28 -9.56 -29.67 -27.98
CA GLN A 28 -8.57 -28.57 -27.86
C GLN A 28 -8.07 -28.42 -26.42
N GLU A 29 -8.91 -28.73 -25.44
CA GLU A 29 -8.53 -28.69 -24.00
C GLU A 29 -7.47 -29.78 -23.70
N ARG A 30 -7.60 -30.97 -24.23
CA ARG A 30 -6.56 -32.03 -24.11
C ARG A 30 -5.22 -31.63 -24.70
N ASP A 31 -5.20 -30.88 -25.79
CA ASP A 31 -3.97 -30.45 -26.47
C ASP A 31 -3.25 -29.32 -25.70
N ILE A 32 -3.98 -28.52 -24.93
CA ILE A 32 -3.45 -27.47 -24.01
C ILE A 32 -2.83 -28.11 -22.76
N ILE A 33 -3.51 -29.09 -22.16
CA ILE A 33 -3.02 -29.81 -20.98
C ILE A 33 -1.75 -30.58 -21.26
N ASN A 34 -1.63 -31.21 -22.48
CA ASN A 34 -0.47 -31.97 -22.87
C ASN A 34 0.73 -31.10 -23.33
N LYS A 35 0.57 -29.80 -23.45
CA LYS A 35 1.65 -28.84 -23.80
C LYS A 35 2.21 -28.05 -22.64
N LEU A 36 1.69 -28.24 -21.43
CA LEU A 36 2.29 -27.66 -20.21
C LEU A 36 3.61 -28.40 -19.93
N PRO A 37 4.72 -27.68 -19.65
CA PRO A 37 5.98 -28.33 -19.28
C PRO A 37 5.78 -29.19 -18.03
N GLU A 38 6.25 -30.45 -18.09
CA GLU A 38 6.38 -31.31 -16.91
C GLU A 38 7.26 -30.61 -15.88
N VAL A 39 6.67 -29.94 -14.93
CA VAL A 39 7.36 -29.51 -13.73
C VAL A 39 7.43 -30.73 -12.82
N GLU A 40 8.66 -31.21 -12.58
CA GLU A 40 8.98 -32.36 -11.73
C GLU A 40 8.24 -32.31 -10.38
N LEU A 41 7.08 -32.90 -10.32
CA LEU A 41 6.32 -33.16 -9.08
C LEU A 41 6.86 -34.38 -8.31
N GLY A 42 7.83 -35.10 -8.90
CA GLY A 42 8.39 -36.34 -8.34
C GLY A 42 9.43 -36.17 -7.23
N SER A 43 10.07 -35.01 -7.08
CA SER A 43 11.19 -34.86 -6.12
C SER A 43 10.84 -34.23 -4.77
N LEU A 44 9.61 -33.74 -4.58
CA LEU A 44 9.16 -33.10 -3.34
C LEU A 44 8.41 -34.04 -2.39
N TYR A 45 8.12 -35.27 -2.81
CA TYR A 45 7.34 -36.23 -2.01
C TYR A 45 8.15 -37.34 -1.35
N THR A 46 9.47 -37.44 -1.56
CA THR A 46 10.26 -38.59 -1.06
C THR A 46 11.33 -38.27 -0.01
N SER A 47 11.42 -37.06 0.54
CA SER A 47 12.53 -36.76 1.44
C SER A 47 12.19 -36.39 2.89
N ASN A 48 10.93 -36.48 3.34
CA ASN A 48 10.63 -36.17 4.75
C ASN A 48 9.59 -37.07 5.42
N LEU A 49 9.59 -38.36 5.10
CA LEU A 49 8.87 -39.35 5.90
C LEU A 49 9.70 -40.64 5.95
N ILE A 50 10.59 -40.76 6.89
CA ILE A 50 11.05 -41.98 7.58
C ILE A 50 12.14 -41.55 8.55
N THR A 51 11.78 -41.41 9.83
CA THR A 51 12.48 -41.92 11.02
C THR A 51 11.71 -41.44 12.23
N GLU A 52 10.87 -42.33 12.77
CA GLU A 52 10.76 -42.55 14.21
C GLU A 52 10.02 -43.86 14.44
N GLU A 53 10.52 -44.61 15.38
CA GLU A 53 10.28 -46.01 15.65
C GLU A 53 8.87 -46.38 16.07
N VAL A 54 8.42 -47.54 15.57
CA VAL A 54 7.18 -48.22 15.92
C VAL A 54 7.37 -48.98 17.25
N ALA A 55 6.60 -48.65 18.26
CA ALA A 55 6.30 -49.56 19.36
C ALA A 55 4.93 -50.21 19.12
N GLN A 56 4.90 -51.53 19.14
CA GLN A 56 3.75 -52.37 18.91
C GLN A 56 2.75 -52.26 20.05
N ASP A 57 1.44 -52.10 19.73
CA ASP A 57 0.37 -52.83 20.43
C ASP A 57 -0.87 -52.97 19.54
N LYS A 58 -1.65 -53.97 19.79
CA LYS A 58 -2.65 -54.67 18.96
C LYS A 58 -3.94 -53.88 18.67
N PRO A 59 -4.75 -54.30 17.69
CA PRO A 59 -5.73 -53.49 16.97
C PRO A 59 -7.11 -53.46 17.66
N ALA A 60 -7.73 -52.29 17.64
CA ALA A 60 -9.16 -52.08 17.76
C ALA A 60 -9.75 -51.81 16.36
N GLU A 61 -10.93 -52.38 16.11
CA GLU A 61 -11.68 -52.32 14.87
C GLU A 61 -11.84 -50.90 14.34
N VAL A 62 -11.45 -50.69 13.08
CA VAL A 62 -11.67 -49.43 12.33
C VAL A 62 -13.01 -49.59 11.60
N GLU A 63 -14.02 -48.86 12.03
CA GLU A 63 -15.18 -48.55 11.22
C GLU A 63 -14.77 -47.86 9.92
N ASN A 64 -15.38 -48.26 8.81
CA ASN A 64 -15.15 -47.72 7.48
C ASN A 64 -15.30 -46.19 7.47
N LEU A 65 -14.18 -45.46 7.40
CA LEU A 65 -14.17 -44.10 6.91
C LEU A 65 -14.18 -44.20 5.39
N GLU A 66 -15.23 -43.72 4.73
CA GLU A 66 -15.25 -43.49 3.30
C GLU A 66 -14.06 -42.60 2.94
N GLU A 67 -13.22 -43.08 2.03
CA GLU A 67 -12.06 -42.30 1.53
C GLU A 67 -12.58 -41.03 0.85
N ALA A 68 -12.03 -39.89 1.19
CA ALA A 68 -12.34 -38.63 0.52
C ALA A 68 -12.05 -38.76 -1.00
N PRO A 69 -12.92 -38.25 -1.87
CA PRO A 69 -12.80 -38.41 -3.32
C PRO A 69 -11.46 -37.88 -3.81
N THR A 70 -10.84 -38.60 -4.73
CA THR A 70 -9.56 -38.20 -5.34
C THR A 70 -9.79 -37.09 -6.38
N THR A 71 -8.72 -36.37 -6.75
CA THR A 71 -8.78 -35.34 -7.81
C THR A 71 -9.29 -35.89 -9.13
N ASP A 72 -9.05 -37.17 -9.44
CA ASP A 72 -9.57 -37.82 -10.64
C ASP A 72 -11.07 -38.07 -10.60
N ASP A 73 -11.62 -38.36 -9.41
CA ASP A 73 -13.07 -38.54 -9.21
C ASP A 73 -13.83 -37.21 -9.39
N LEU A 74 -13.23 -36.09 -9.01
CA LEU A 74 -13.81 -34.74 -9.16
C LEU A 74 -13.81 -34.25 -10.63
N VAL A 75 -12.83 -34.65 -11.43
CA VAL A 75 -12.73 -34.28 -12.86
C VAL A 75 -13.69 -35.08 -13.73
N GLN A 76 -14.03 -36.31 -13.32
CA GLN A 76 -14.91 -37.21 -14.08
C GLN A 76 -16.39 -37.10 -13.76
N ASN A 77 -16.75 -36.43 -12.67
CA ASN A 77 -18.16 -36.28 -12.28
C ASN A 77 -18.46 -34.87 -11.73
N PRO A 78 -18.85 -33.94 -12.62
CA PRO A 78 -19.21 -32.57 -12.22
C PRO A 78 -20.37 -32.52 -11.21
N ASP A 79 -21.25 -33.53 -11.18
CA ASP A 79 -22.36 -33.59 -10.22
C ASP A 79 -21.87 -33.79 -8.78
N VAL A 80 -20.69 -34.41 -8.57
CA VAL A 80 -20.07 -34.56 -7.22
C VAL A 80 -19.51 -33.22 -6.75
N LEU A 81 -19.01 -32.39 -7.65
CA LEU A 81 -18.54 -31.06 -7.33
C LEU A 81 -19.72 -30.12 -7.00
N GLU A 82 -20.81 -30.18 -7.77
CA GLU A 82 -22.05 -29.47 -7.47
C GLU A 82 -22.66 -29.93 -6.14
N GLN A 83 -22.58 -31.21 -5.81
CA GLN A 83 -23.08 -31.76 -4.56
C GLN A 83 -22.22 -31.37 -3.36
N LEU A 84 -20.88 -31.29 -3.51
CA LEU A 84 -19.97 -30.76 -2.49
C LEU A 84 -20.10 -29.23 -2.30
N ILE A 85 -20.55 -28.52 -3.34
CA ILE A 85 -20.86 -27.08 -3.27
C ILE A 85 -22.26 -26.85 -2.70
N ALA A 86 -23.22 -27.76 -2.98
CA ALA A 86 -24.59 -27.73 -2.45
C ALA A 86 -24.70 -28.22 -0.99
N ASP A 87 -23.73 -29.00 -0.50
CA ASP A 87 -23.62 -29.46 0.89
C ASP A 87 -23.06 -28.40 1.87
N SER A 88 -23.08 -27.11 1.54
CA SER A 88 -23.11 -26.04 2.55
C SER A 88 -24.52 -26.03 3.14
N ASP A 89 -24.68 -26.83 4.15
CA ASP A 89 -25.93 -27.29 4.71
C ASP A 89 -26.74 -26.13 5.33
N ASP A 90 -27.72 -25.59 4.58
CA ASP A 90 -28.75 -24.66 5.08
C ASP A 90 -29.58 -25.27 6.23
N SER A 91 -29.40 -26.57 6.49
CA SER A 91 -30.10 -27.30 7.56
C SER A 91 -29.74 -26.76 8.96
N ASP A 92 -28.57 -26.15 9.10
CA ASP A 92 -28.09 -25.61 10.38
C ASP A 92 -28.56 -24.17 10.67
N LEU A 93 -29.27 -23.53 9.74
CA LEU A 93 -29.77 -22.17 9.92
C LEU A 93 -31.22 -22.14 10.37
N THR A 94 -31.51 -21.41 11.44
CA THR A 94 -32.88 -21.14 11.89
C THR A 94 -33.22 -19.67 11.70
N VAL A 95 -34.38 -19.39 11.09
CA VAL A 95 -34.90 -18.02 10.94
C VAL A 95 -35.22 -17.45 12.32
N VAL A 96 -34.64 -16.31 12.64
CA VAL A 96 -34.87 -15.58 13.89
C VAL A 96 -35.81 -14.39 13.66
N ASN A 97 -35.66 -13.69 12.55
CA ASN A 97 -36.52 -12.58 12.16
C ASN A 97 -36.42 -12.35 10.65
N SER A 98 -37.42 -11.77 10.03
CA SER A 98 -37.43 -11.48 8.59
C SER A 98 -38.28 -10.27 8.24
N GLY A 99 -38.08 -9.76 7.02
CA GLY A 99 -38.86 -8.67 6.41
C GLY A 99 -38.86 -8.79 4.88
N ASP A 100 -39.31 -7.76 4.18
CA ASP A 100 -39.59 -7.82 2.75
C ASP A 100 -38.33 -8.10 1.89
N PHE A 101 -37.16 -7.69 2.36
CA PHE A 101 -35.89 -7.80 1.62
C PHE A 101 -34.74 -8.38 2.46
N TRP A 102 -35.03 -8.97 3.62
CA TRP A 102 -34.01 -9.49 4.53
C TRP A 102 -34.51 -10.61 5.43
N THR A 103 -33.59 -11.47 5.84
CA THR A 103 -33.80 -12.49 6.85
C THR A 103 -32.61 -12.57 7.77
N ILE A 104 -32.80 -12.61 9.07
CA ILE A 104 -31.79 -12.90 10.07
C ILE A 104 -31.86 -14.35 10.44
N TYR A 105 -30.76 -15.06 10.30
CA TYR A 105 -30.58 -16.44 10.69
C TYR A 105 -29.72 -16.55 11.93
N ARG A 106 -29.90 -17.66 12.64
CA ARG A 106 -28.98 -18.11 13.67
C ARG A 106 -28.51 -19.51 13.30
N ASN A 107 -27.22 -19.72 13.23
CA ASN A 107 -26.65 -21.06 13.07
C ASN A 107 -26.84 -21.86 14.34
N THR A 108 -27.38 -23.06 14.24
CA THR A 108 -27.73 -23.92 15.38
C THR A 108 -26.54 -24.62 15.99
N VAL A 109 -25.43 -24.77 15.23
CA VAL A 109 -24.21 -25.45 15.65
C VAL A 109 -23.30 -24.50 16.46
N ASN A 110 -22.98 -23.32 15.90
CA ASN A 110 -22.06 -22.38 16.55
C ASN A 110 -22.75 -21.18 17.22
N GLY A 111 -24.05 -20.99 16.97
CA GLY A 111 -24.86 -19.94 17.57
C GLY A 111 -24.69 -18.54 16.93
N GLU A 112 -23.96 -18.43 15.84
CA GLU A 112 -23.69 -17.17 15.15
C GLU A 112 -24.90 -16.65 14.38
N TYR A 113 -24.93 -15.31 14.21
CA TYR A 113 -26.02 -14.64 13.50
C TYR A 113 -25.52 -14.13 12.15
N SER A 114 -26.32 -14.40 11.11
CA SER A 114 -26.14 -13.83 9.78
C SER A 114 -27.37 -13.04 9.34
N LEU A 115 -27.13 -12.01 8.50
CA LEU A 115 -28.15 -11.20 7.85
C LEU A 115 -28.06 -11.44 6.35
N HIS A 116 -29.10 -12.03 5.78
CA HIS A 116 -29.22 -12.22 4.34
C HIS A 116 -30.15 -11.16 3.77
N MET A 117 -29.74 -10.48 2.70
CA MET A 117 -30.52 -9.46 2.02
C MET A 117 -30.69 -9.83 0.55
N PHE A 118 -31.90 -9.57 0.00
CA PHE A 118 -32.31 -9.93 -1.36
C PHE A 118 -33.31 -8.95 -1.93
N GLY A 119 -33.60 -9.07 -3.23
CA GLY A 119 -34.59 -8.21 -3.89
C GLY A 119 -34.21 -6.72 -3.87
N ASN A 120 -35.12 -5.84 -3.49
CA ASN A 120 -34.84 -4.40 -3.46
C ASN A 120 -34.31 -3.96 -2.09
N VAL A 121 -33.03 -3.75 -1.97
CA VAL A 121 -32.34 -3.35 -0.72
C VAL A 121 -32.17 -1.83 -0.68
N PRO A 122 -32.88 -1.11 0.20
CA PRO A 122 -32.72 0.32 0.37
C PRO A 122 -31.49 0.65 1.24
N SER A 123 -31.00 1.88 1.12
CA SER A 123 -29.93 2.40 1.96
C SER A 123 -30.34 2.71 3.41
N SER A 124 -31.64 2.62 3.73
CA SER A 124 -32.18 2.79 5.08
C SER A 124 -32.29 1.43 5.79
N LYS A 125 -31.79 1.36 7.02
CA LYS A 125 -31.83 0.13 7.83
C LYS A 125 -33.16 0.00 8.57
N PRO A 126 -33.82 -1.20 8.52
CA PRO A 126 -35.00 -1.47 9.32
C PRO A 126 -34.71 -1.38 10.85
N THR A 127 -35.61 -0.76 11.59
CA THR A 127 -35.51 -0.71 13.06
C THR A 127 -35.60 -2.09 13.72
N ALA A 128 -36.19 -3.06 13.02
CA ALA A 128 -36.26 -4.47 13.45
C ALA A 128 -34.87 -5.11 13.64
N TRP A 129 -33.80 -4.57 13.03
CA TRP A 129 -32.44 -5.04 13.21
C TRP A 129 -31.79 -4.61 14.53
N ASN A 130 -32.32 -3.57 15.20
CA ASN A 130 -31.65 -2.94 16.35
C ASN A 130 -31.31 -3.92 17.49
N SER A 131 -32.11 -4.97 17.69
CA SER A 131 -31.84 -5.99 18.71
C SER A 131 -30.80 -7.04 18.29
N TYR A 132 -30.36 -7.01 17.04
CA TYR A 132 -29.43 -7.99 16.48
C TYR A 132 -28.12 -7.40 16.00
N LEU A 133 -28.00 -6.06 15.85
CA LEU A 133 -26.82 -5.39 15.30
C LEU A 133 -25.51 -5.75 16.01
N ASN A 134 -25.58 -6.04 17.31
CA ASN A 134 -24.45 -6.47 18.12
C ASN A 134 -24.23 -8.00 18.16
N ARG A 135 -24.90 -8.75 17.29
CA ARG A 135 -24.79 -10.21 17.16
C ARG A 135 -24.51 -10.67 15.75
N ILE A 136 -24.89 -9.86 14.73
CA ILE A 136 -24.68 -10.19 13.33
C ILE A 136 -23.19 -10.14 13.03
N LYS A 137 -22.63 -11.31 12.69
CA LYS A 137 -21.23 -11.49 12.29
C LYS A 137 -21.06 -11.50 10.80
N HIS A 138 -22.05 -12.01 10.06
CA HIS A 138 -21.98 -12.20 8.62
C HIS A 138 -23.14 -11.50 7.93
N ILE A 139 -22.87 -10.83 6.83
CA ILE A 139 -23.90 -10.23 5.97
C ILE A 139 -23.71 -10.77 4.55
N GLU A 140 -24.78 -11.31 3.99
CA GLU A 140 -24.85 -11.81 2.63
C GLU A 140 -25.92 -11.05 1.86
N ILE A 141 -25.55 -10.50 0.70
CA ILE A 141 -26.43 -9.74 -0.20
C ILE A 141 -26.32 -10.40 -1.57
N GLU A 142 -27.37 -11.11 -1.96
CA GLU A 142 -27.37 -11.87 -3.20
C GLU A 142 -28.61 -11.62 -4.01
N GLU A 143 -28.47 -11.63 -5.34
CA GLU A 143 -29.58 -11.44 -6.27
C GLU A 143 -30.42 -10.21 -5.94
N ALA A 144 -29.77 -9.15 -5.43
CA ALA A 144 -30.40 -7.95 -4.93
C ALA A 144 -30.19 -6.76 -5.86
N THR A 145 -31.05 -5.76 -5.71
CA THR A 145 -30.86 -4.43 -6.29
C THR A 145 -30.64 -3.44 -5.15
N LEU A 146 -29.41 -2.95 -5.00
CA LEU A 146 -29.08 -1.97 -3.97
C LEU A 146 -29.34 -0.57 -4.51
N THR A 147 -30.00 0.26 -3.70
CA THR A 147 -30.41 1.60 -4.15
C THR A 147 -30.12 2.66 -3.09
N GLY A 148 -29.38 3.70 -3.51
CA GLY A 148 -29.13 4.90 -2.71
C GLY A 148 -27.74 4.97 -2.09
N ASN A 149 -27.63 5.69 -0.99
CA ASN A 149 -26.38 6.00 -0.31
C ASN A 149 -26.09 5.02 0.82
N PHE A 150 -25.09 4.16 0.66
CA PHE A 150 -24.65 3.17 1.66
C PHE A 150 -23.49 3.69 2.55
N SER A 151 -23.27 5.01 2.59
CA SER A 151 -22.27 5.61 3.49
C SER A 151 -22.50 5.17 4.93
N SER A 152 -21.42 4.75 5.58
CA SER A 152 -21.44 4.29 6.98
C SER A 152 -22.44 3.13 7.26
N TYR A 153 -22.81 2.35 6.24
CA TYR A 153 -23.85 1.33 6.39
C TYR A 153 -23.43 0.18 7.28
N PHE A 154 -22.22 -0.33 7.14
CA PHE A 154 -21.66 -1.49 7.86
C PHE A 154 -20.63 -1.11 8.93
N ARG A 155 -20.54 0.17 9.31
CA ARG A 155 -19.50 0.67 10.23
C ARG A 155 -19.64 0.10 11.66
N ASN A 156 -18.53 0.15 12.42
CA ASN A 156 -18.42 -0.43 13.76
C ASN A 156 -19.52 0.01 14.76
N ASN A 157 -19.93 1.26 14.77
CA ASN A 157 -20.98 1.70 15.69
C ASN A 157 -22.40 1.24 15.30
N VAL A 158 -22.55 0.49 14.22
CA VAL A 158 -23.80 -0.13 13.77
C VAL A 158 -23.72 -1.65 13.97
N PHE A 159 -22.77 -2.30 13.31
CA PHE A 159 -22.53 -3.74 13.44
C PHE A 159 -21.24 -3.97 14.23
N THR A 160 -21.35 -4.12 15.55
CA THR A 160 -20.20 -4.09 16.47
C THR A 160 -19.35 -5.36 16.47
N VAL A 161 -19.85 -6.45 15.89
CA VAL A 161 -19.19 -7.77 15.83
C VAL A 161 -19.10 -8.32 14.40
N LEU A 162 -19.24 -7.46 13.39
CA LEU A 162 -19.20 -7.85 11.98
C LEU A 162 -17.84 -8.41 11.60
N GLU A 163 -17.82 -9.62 11.05
CA GLU A 163 -16.62 -10.34 10.61
C GLU A 163 -16.55 -10.45 9.09
N SER A 164 -17.70 -10.61 8.39
CA SER A 164 -17.68 -10.68 6.93
C SER A 164 -18.88 -10.02 6.26
N VAL A 165 -18.65 -9.51 5.04
CA VAL A 165 -19.70 -9.04 4.12
C VAL A 165 -19.44 -9.61 2.73
N ARG A 166 -20.51 -10.18 2.13
CA ARG A 166 -20.51 -10.66 0.75
C ARG A 166 -21.65 -9.98 -0.02
N ILE A 167 -21.35 -9.42 -1.19
CA ILE A 167 -22.30 -8.81 -2.13
C ILE A 167 -22.05 -9.42 -3.49
N GLU A 168 -22.89 -10.35 -3.92
CA GLU A 168 -22.70 -11.11 -5.15
C GLU A 168 -23.97 -11.13 -6.01
N ARG A 169 -23.80 -11.31 -7.32
CA ARG A 169 -24.87 -11.44 -8.33
C ARG A 169 -25.96 -10.38 -8.20
N SER A 170 -25.56 -9.19 -7.75
CA SER A 170 -26.46 -8.09 -7.40
C SER A 170 -26.30 -6.91 -8.36
N ASN A 171 -27.35 -6.09 -8.46
CA ASN A 171 -27.33 -4.86 -9.23
C ASN A 171 -26.91 -3.68 -8.34
N LEU A 172 -25.72 -3.12 -8.61
CA LEU A 172 -25.16 -1.99 -7.87
C LEU A 172 -25.26 -0.66 -8.65
N SER A 173 -25.86 -0.63 -9.85
CA SER A 173 -25.85 0.56 -10.71
C SER A 173 -26.51 1.80 -10.07
N ARG A 174 -27.33 1.61 -9.04
CA ARG A 174 -28.03 2.69 -8.33
C ARG A 174 -27.42 3.03 -6.95
N VAL A 175 -26.29 2.41 -6.61
CA VAL A 175 -25.53 2.79 -5.41
C VAL A 175 -24.80 4.09 -5.69
N THR A 176 -24.97 5.10 -4.84
CA THR A 176 -24.35 6.42 -5.05
C THR A 176 -23.12 6.65 -4.22
N SER A 177 -22.92 5.92 -3.12
CA SER A 177 -21.79 6.07 -2.22
C SER A 177 -21.59 4.85 -1.34
N PHE A 178 -20.32 4.45 -1.17
CA PHE A 178 -19.84 3.57 -0.12
C PHE A 178 -18.89 4.28 0.87
N ALA A 179 -18.95 5.63 0.91
CA ALA A 179 -18.09 6.38 1.82
C ALA A 179 -18.20 5.90 3.27
N LEU A 180 -17.05 5.60 3.89
CA LEU A 180 -16.98 5.12 5.28
C LEU A 180 -17.85 3.86 5.55
N ALA A 181 -18.19 3.09 4.50
CA ALA A 181 -19.17 2.00 4.63
C ALA A 181 -18.81 1.01 5.73
N PHE A 182 -17.53 0.65 5.86
CA PHE A 182 -16.99 -0.27 6.86
C PHE A 182 -16.13 0.40 7.92
N TYR A 183 -16.13 1.73 8.00
CA TYR A 183 -15.23 2.50 8.86
C TYR A 183 -15.12 1.94 10.29
N GLY A 184 -13.89 1.62 10.69
CA GLY A 184 -13.56 1.12 12.03
C GLY A 184 -14.20 -0.23 12.38
N SER A 185 -14.70 -0.96 11.40
CA SER A 185 -15.27 -2.30 11.59
C SER A 185 -14.19 -3.30 11.97
N GLY A 186 -14.55 -4.29 12.80
CA GLY A 186 -13.71 -5.46 13.07
C GLY A 186 -13.69 -6.49 11.93
N ILE A 187 -14.21 -6.12 10.77
CA ILE A 187 -14.38 -7.00 9.60
C ILE A 187 -13.04 -7.62 9.17
N GLU A 188 -13.09 -8.92 8.87
CA GLU A 188 -11.93 -9.69 8.43
C GLU A 188 -11.98 -9.96 6.92
N LYS A 189 -13.20 -10.01 6.34
CA LYS A 189 -13.40 -10.37 4.94
C LYS A 189 -14.50 -9.57 4.27
N VAL A 190 -14.21 -9.03 3.06
CA VAL A 190 -15.20 -8.38 2.18
C VAL A 190 -15.10 -8.94 0.77
N ILE A 191 -16.22 -9.38 0.23
CA ILE A 191 -16.34 -9.85 -1.16
C ILE A 191 -17.46 -9.06 -1.84
N ILE A 192 -17.13 -8.33 -2.90
CA ILE A 192 -18.05 -7.62 -3.79
C ILE A 192 -17.69 -8.04 -5.22
N ARG A 193 -18.31 -9.12 -5.72
CA ARG A 193 -17.97 -9.70 -7.02
C ARG A 193 -19.20 -10.18 -7.79
N ASP A 194 -19.01 -10.53 -9.05
CA ASP A 194 -20.04 -11.05 -9.95
C ASP A 194 -21.29 -10.16 -10.05
N ASN A 195 -21.15 -8.87 -9.75
CA ASN A 195 -22.27 -7.93 -9.77
C ASN A 195 -22.52 -7.39 -11.18
N ASN A 196 -23.70 -6.84 -11.41
CA ASN A 196 -24.10 -6.32 -12.69
C ASN A 196 -24.50 -4.85 -12.63
N TYR A 197 -24.38 -4.19 -13.78
CA TYR A 197 -24.68 -2.78 -13.95
C TYR A 197 -25.54 -2.57 -15.21
N PRO A 198 -26.84 -2.90 -15.15
CA PRO A 198 -27.76 -2.76 -16.29
C PRO A 198 -27.93 -1.31 -16.77
N THR A 199 -27.51 -0.35 -15.96
CA THR A 199 -27.40 1.08 -16.31
C THR A 199 -26.01 1.57 -15.90
N ALA A 200 -25.57 2.74 -16.40
CA ALA A 200 -24.32 3.34 -15.98
C ALA A 200 -24.23 3.45 -14.45
N PRO A 201 -23.04 3.20 -13.84
CA PRO A 201 -22.86 3.23 -12.41
C PRO A 201 -23.11 4.65 -11.86
N SER A 202 -23.69 4.73 -10.69
CA SER A 202 -23.95 5.99 -9.97
C SER A 202 -23.00 6.19 -8.79
N LEU A 203 -22.04 5.27 -8.59
CA LEU A 203 -21.09 5.31 -7.48
C LEU A 203 -20.08 6.45 -7.70
N LEU A 204 -20.15 7.46 -6.86
CA LEU A 204 -19.30 8.66 -6.97
C LEU A 204 -18.14 8.67 -6.01
N THR A 205 -18.21 7.89 -4.91
CA THR A 205 -17.18 7.92 -3.88
C THR A 205 -17.08 6.59 -3.11
N THR A 206 -15.84 6.19 -2.89
CA THR A 206 -15.44 5.11 -1.99
C THR A 206 -14.56 5.65 -0.83
N GLU A 207 -14.65 6.96 -0.57
CA GLU A 207 -13.91 7.66 0.49
C GLU A 207 -13.97 6.90 1.82
N GLY A 208 -12.79 6.55 2.35
CA GLY A 208 -12.66 5.85 3.64
C GLY A 208 -13.46 4.56 3.76
N MET A 209 -13.80 3.89 2.65
CA MET A 209 -14.68 2.71 2.65
C MET A 209 -14.26 1.69 3.69
N PHE A 210 -12.94 1.40 3.80
CA PHE A 210 -12.35 0.46 4.76
C PHE A 210 -11.46 1.13 5.81
N LYS A 211 -11.52 2.46 5.94
CA LYS A 211 -10.67 3.19 6.89
C LYS A 211 -10.75 2.60 8.30
N ASN A 212 -9.58 2.30 8.89
CA ASN A 212 -9.44 1.70 10.21
C ASN A 212 -10.06 0.27 10.35
N CYS A 213 -10.21 -0.47 9.27
CA CYS A 213 -10.54 -1.89 9.31
C CYS A 213 -9.27 -2.72 9.61
N SER A 214 -8.76 -2.60 10.84
CA SER A 214 -7.45 -3.14 11.22
C SER A 214 -7.35 -4.68 11.19
N ASN A 215 -8.47 -5.39 11.12
CA ASN A 215 -8.53 -6.86 11.05
C ASN A 215 -8.79 -7.38 9.64
N LEU A 216 -8.97 -6.48 8.66
CA LEU A 216 -9.29 -6.86 7.28
C LEU A 216 -8.12 -7.61 6.65
N MET A 217 -8.35 -8.85 6.25
CA MET A 217 -7.34 -9.76 5.69
C MET A 217 -7.65 -10.16 4.24
N GLU A 218 -8.93 -10.18 3.87
CA GLU A 218 -9.36 -10.63 2.54
C GLU A 218 -10.32 -9.60 1.92
N VAL A 219 -9.96 -9.10 0.74
CA VAL A 219 -10.76 -8.12 -0.02
C VAL A 219 -10.82 -8.54 -1.48
N ASP A 220 -12.04 -8.79 -1.96
CA ASP A 220 -12.33 -8.96 -3.38
C ASP A 220 -13.38 -7.94 -3.80
N LEU A 221 -12.98 -6.98 -4.61
CA LEU A 221 -13.85 -5.92 -5.13
C LEU A 221 -14.02 -6.00 -6.65
N SER A 222 -13.73 -7.16 -7.25
CA SER A 222 -13.76 -7.36 -8.71
C SER A 222 -15.12 -7.10 -9.35
N GLY A 223 -16.20 -7.12 -8.57
CA GLY A 223 -17.54 -6.77 -9.00
C GLY A 223 -17.96 -5.33 -8.67
N LEU A 224 -17.03 -4.45 -8.27
CA LEU A 224 -17.34 -3.05 -8.00
C LEU A 224 -16.92 -2.17 -9.18
N ASP A 225 -17.87 -1.63 -9.91
CA ASP A 225 -17.62 -0.67 -11.00
C ASP A 225 -17.24 0.70 -10.41
N THR A 226 -15.98 1.09 -10.60
CA THR A 226 -15.43 2.35 -10.09
C THR A 226 -15.31 3.46 -11.14
N SER A 227 -15.80 3.24 -12.36
CA SER A 227 -15.60 4.16 -13.50
C SER A 227 -16.16 5.58 -13.31
N ALA A 228 -17.14 5.75 -12.42
CA ALA A 228 -17.70 7.06 -12.07
C ALA A 228 -17.16 7.64 -10.75
N VAL A 229 -16.23 6.92 -10.07
CA VAL A 229 -15.67 7.35 -8.79
C VAL A 229 -14.71 8.52 -8.98
N THR A 230 -14.93 9.60 -8.25
CA THR A 230 -14.09 10.81 -8.32
C THR A 230 -13.13 10.97 -7.16
N THR A 231 -13.32 10.23 -6.07
CA THR A 231 -12.41 10.22 -4.91
C THR A 231 -12.32 8.85 -4.28
N MET A 232 -11.06 8.42 -4.03
CA MET A 232 -10.70 7.22 -3.29
C MET A 232 -9.91 7.57 -2.00
N TRP A 233 -10.06 8.82 -1.53
CA TRP A 233 -9.42 9.31 -0.32
C TRP A 233 -9.63 8.35 0.85
N ASP A 234 -8.55 7.99 1.56
CA ASP A 234 -8.60 7.11 2.74
C ASP A 234 -9.18 5.69 2.49
N MET A 235 -9.35 5.22 1.26
CA MET A 235 -10.15 4.01 0.97
C MET A 235 -9.72 2.78 1.78
N PHE A 236 -8.41 2.52 1.89
CA PHE A 236 -7.81 1.43 2.65
C PHE A 236 -6.92 1.92 3.80
N ASN A 237 -7.13 3.14 4.28
CA ASN A 237 -6.32 3.71 5.36
C ASN A 237 -6.38 2.85 6.63
N SER A 238 -5.21 2.43 7.13
CA SER A 238 -5.03 1.64 8.36
C SER A 238 -5.72 0.27 8.34
N CYS A 239 -5.72 -0.41 7.18
CA CYS A 239 -6.09 -1.82 7.06
C CYS A 239 -4.87 -2.70 7.37
N ARG A 240 -4.40 -2.65 8.61
CA ARG A 240 -3.08 -3.16 9.05
C ARG A 240 -2.91 -4.68 8.96
N ALA A 241 -3.98 -5.45 8.81
CA ALA A 241 -3.90 -6.90 8.67
C ALA A 241 -3.79 -7.36 7.21
N LEU A 242 -4.01 -6.47 6.22
CA LEU A 242 -3.82 -6.81 4.81
C LEU A 242 -2.34 -7.14 4.53
N GLU A 243 -2.10 -8.32 3.96
CA GLU A 243 -0.80 -8.75 3.45
C GLU A 243 -0.71 -8.56 1.93
N GLU A 244 -1.85 -8.72 1.22
CA GLU A 244 -1.99 -8.56 -0.22
C GLU A 244 -3.26 -7.76 -0.54
N LEU A 245 -3.26 -6.96 -1.60
CA LEU A 245 -4.43 -6.23 -2.06
C LEU A 245 -4.43 -6.16 -3.59
N ASP A 246 -5.48 -6.68 -4.22
CA ASP A 246 -5.70 -6.60 -5.67
C ASP A 246 -6.60 -5.40 -6.00
N VAL A 247 -6.03 -4.42 -6.69
CA VAL A 247 -6.72 -3.23 -7.21
C VAL A 247 -6.71 -3.17 -8.75
N SER A 248 -6.31 -4.27 -9.41
CA SER A 248 -6.14 -4.35 -10.86
C SER A 248 -7.41 -4.08 -11.68
N HIS A 249 -8.56 -4.27 -11.05
CA HIS A 249 -9.88 -4.07 -11.66
C HIS A 249 -10.46 -2.65 -11.48
N PHE A 250 -9.76 -1.76 -10.77
CA PHE A 250 -10.25 -0.39 -10.58
C PHE A 250 -10.09 0.45 -11.84
N ASP A 251 -11.18 1.04 -12.30
CA ASP A 251 -11.14 2.17 -13.23
C ASP A 251 -10.98 3.46 -12.41
N THR A 252 -9.82 4.09 -12.51
CA THR A 252 -9.49 5.31 -11.76
C THR A 252 -9.42 6.55 -12.65
N SER A 253 -9.82 6.45 -13.91
CA SER A 253 -9.72 7.53 -14.91
C SER A 253 -10.42 8.84 -14.50
N SER A 254 -11.46 8.74 -13.67
CA SER A 254 -12.22 9.90 -13.13
C SER A 254 -11.74 10.34 -11.74
N VAL A 255 -10.78 9.64 -11.12
CA VAL A 255 -10.35 9.93 -9.73
C VAL A 255 -9.43 11.12 -9.69
N THR A 256 -9.76 12.12 -8.87
CA THR A 256 -8.96 13.33 -8.67
C THR A 256 -8.20 13.36 -7.34
N ASN A 257 -8.61 12.54 -6.38
CA ASN A 257 -8.01 12.51 -5.05
C ASN A 257 -7.77 11.07 -4.58
N MET A 258 -6.49 10.71 -4.43
CA MET A 258 -6.00 9.42 -3.89
C MET A 258 -5.24 9.58 -2.57
N SER A 259 -5.39 10.75 -1.89
CA SER A 259 -4.66 10.98 -0.64
C SER A 259 -5.01 9.94 0.41
N TYR A 260 -3.97 9.47 1.12
CA TYR A 260 -4.07 8.43 2.15
C TYR A 260 -4.66 7.08 1.70
N MET A 261 -4.75 6.79 0.39
CA MET A 261 -5.48 5.61 -0.11
C MET A 261 -4.98 4.30 0.52
N PHE A 262 -3.67 4.17 0.69
CA PHE A 262 -3.02 2.99 1.28
C PHE A 262 -2.24 3.32 2.57
N TYR A 263 -2.52 4.45 3.22
CA TYR A 263 -1.83 4.91 4.42
C TYR A 263 -1.88 3.88 5.56
N ASP A 264 -0.73 3.68 6.25
CA ASP A 264 -0.60 2.87 7.48
C ASP A 264 -0.99 1.37 7.28
N ASN A 265 -0.73 0.83 6.08
CA ASN A 265 -0.89 -0.61 5.79
C ASN A 265 0.43 -1.33 6.05
N ARG A 266 0.75 -1.51 7.33
CA ARG A 266 2.08 -1.96 7.80
C ARG A 266 2.47 -3.38 7.41
N ASN A 267 1.51 -4.25 7.16
CA ASN A 267 1.75 -5.64 6.78
C ASN A 267 1.59 -5.89 5.29
N LEU A 268 1.23 -4.86 4.50
CA LEU A 268 1.04 -5.01 3.06
C LEU A 268 2.39 -5.28 2.40
N GLU A 269 2.55 -6.50 1.88
CA GLU A 269 3.78 -6.98 1.22
C GLU A 269 3.68 -6.91 -0.29
N VAL A 270 2.46 -7.10 -0.83
CA VAL A 270 2.19 -7.13 -2.28
C VAL A 270 1.08 -6.13 -2.63
N LEU A 271 1.43 -5.17 -3.49
CA LEU A 271 0.48 -4.20 -4.04
C LEU A 271 0.84 -3.90 -5.50
N ASP A 272 0.00 -4.33 -6.43
CA ASP A 272 0.13 -3.98 -7.84
C ASP A 272 -0.76 -2.78 -8.18
N VAL A 273 -0.13 -1.66 -8.51
CA VAL A 273 -0.79 -0.40 -8.89
C VAL A 273 -0.62 -0.07 -10.38
N SER A 274 -0.11 -1.03 -11.17
CA SER A 274 0.21 -0.83 -12.60
C SER A 274 -1.01 -0.49 -13.47
N ASN A 275 -2.21 -0.81 -13.02
CA ASN A 275 -3.46 -0.48 -13.74
C ASN A 275 -4.12 0.83 -13.29
N LEU A 276 -3.60 1.52 -12.27
CA LEU A 276 -4.21 2.77 -11.83
C LEU A 276 -3.92 3.89 -12.83
N ASP A 277 -4.95 4.45 -13.44
CA ASP A 277 -4.87 5.70 -14.20
C ASP A 277 -4.84 6.88 -13.24
N THR A 278 -3.73 7.59 -13.22
CA THR A 278 -3.51 8.75 -12.34
C THR A 278 -3.58 10.09 -13.08
N SER A 279 -3.90 10.10 -14.37
CA SER A 279 -3.86 11.28 -15.22
C SER A 279 -4.77 12.44 -14.77
N SER A 280 -5.87 12.11 -14.06
CA SER A 280 -6.78 13.09 -13.45
C SER A 280 -6.44 13.44 -11.99
N VAL A 281 -5.46 12.77 -11.37
CA VAL A 281 -5.17 12.92 -9.95
C VAL A 281 -4.43 14.23 -9.70
N THR A 282 -4.94 15.03 -8.75
CA THR A 282 -4.32 16.28 -8.31
C THR A 282 -3.74 16.21 -6.91
N ASN A 283 -4.12 15.21 -6.12
CA ASN A 283 -3.71 15.05 -4.73
C ASN A 283 -3.31 13.59 -4.44
N MET A 284 -2.02 13.36 -4.12
CA MET A 284 -1.45 12.08 -3.70
C MET A 284 -0.89 12.13 -2.26
N TYR A 285 -1.31 13.12 -1.45
CA TYR A 285 -0.85 13.30 -0.08
C TYR A 285 -0.84 11.97 0.70
N ALA A 286 0.34 11.54 1.19
CA ALA A 286 0.52 10.36 2.05
C ALA A 286 -0.06 9.05 1.47
N MET A 287 -0.11 8.90 0.13
CA MET A 287 -0.79 7.78 -0.53
C MET A 287 -0.28 6.40 -0.05
N PHE A 288 1.05 6.27 0.15
CA PHE A 288 1.71 5.03 0.61
C PHE A 288 2.43 5.22 1.95
N GLU A 289 2.14 6.32 2.70
CA GLU A 289 2.81 6.58 3.98
C GLU A 289 2.59 5.41 4.96
N ASP A 290 3.69 4.97 5.60
CA ASP A 290 3.74 3.85 6.55
C ASP A 290 3.31 2.47 5.97
N CYS A 291 3.48 2.24 4.66
CA CYS A 291 3.48 0.90 4.08
C CYS A 291 4.83 0.21 4.34
N THR A 292 5.08 -0.11 5.62
CA THR A 292 6.41 -0.51 6.12
C THR A 292 6.90 -1.85 5.62
N SER A 293 6.02 -2.71 5.08
CA SER A 293 6.36 -4.06 4.59
C SER A 293 6.52 -4.17 3.07
N LEU A 294 6.14 -3.16 2.29
CA LEU A 294 6.35 -3.17 0.84
C LEU A 294 7.85 -3.21 0.51
N GLU A 295 8.30 -4.23 -0.21
CA GLU A 295 9.69 -4.35 -0.68
C GLU A 295 9.90 -3.77 -2.08
N GLU A 296 8.89 -3.85 -2.93
CA GLU A 296 8.87 -3.32 -4.29
C GLU A 296 7.52 -2.62 -4.54
N LEU A 297 7.54 -1.52 -5.29
CA LEU A 297 6.34 -0.80 -5.72
C LEU A 297 6.61 -0.22 -7.11
N ASP A 298 5.86 -0.68 -8.11
CA ASP A 298 5.97 -0.19 -9.48
C ASP A 298 4.98 0.95 -9.72
N VAL A 299 5.49 2.16 -9.83
CA VAL A 299 4.76 3.40 -10.15
C VAL A 299 5.13 3.97 -11.50
N SER A 300 5.76 3.16 -12.38
CA SER A 300 6.25 3.60 -13.69
C SER A 300 5.15 4.04 -14.66
N ASN A 301 3.90 3.65 -14.41
CA ASN A 301 2.71 4.05 -15.16
C ASN A 301 2.05 5.34 -14.64
N PHE A 302 2.49 5.88 -13.49
CA PHE A 302 1.82 7.05 -12.90
C PHE A 302 2.05 8.31 -13.76
N ASP A 303 0.98 8.94 -14.19
CA ASP A 303 0.99 10.32 -14.69
C ASP A 303 0.80 11.26 -13.50
N THR A 304 1.86 12.01 -13.18
CA THR A 304 1.85 12.95 -12.05
C THR A 304 1.78 14.41 -12.49
N SER A 305 1.58 14.67 -13.79
CA SER A 305 1.63 16.01 -14.37
C SER A 305 0.60 17.00 -13.77
N SER A 306 -0.53 16.46 -13.27
CA SER A 306 -1.59 17.23 -12.61
C SER A 306 -1.46 17.28 -11.07
N VAL A 307 -0.50 16.54 -10.50
CA VAL A 307 -0.38 16.41 -9.03
C VAL A 307 0.27 17.67 -8.44
N THR A 308 -0.43 18.33 -7.54
CA THR A 308 0.03 19.55 -6.84
C THR A 308 0.56 19.27 -5.44
N ASP A 309 0.13 18.18 -4.80
CA ASP A 309 0.51 17.81 -3.45
C ASP A 309 1.11 16.39 -3.41
N MET A 310 2.43 16.33 -3.21
CA MET A 310 3.22 15.11 -3.07
C MET A 310 3.78 14.94 -1.64
N TYR A 311 3.14 15.60 -0.66
CA TYR A 311 3.54 15.52 0.74
C TYR A 311 3.46 14.08 1.24
N ARG A 312 4.60 13.53 1.74
CA ARG A 312 4.69 12.19 2.37
C ARG A 312 4.29 10.99 1.51
N VAL A 313 4.29 11.09 0.18
CA VAL A 313 3.77 10.00 -0.69
C VAL A 313 4.36 8.63 -0.31
N PHE A 314 5.67 8.55 -0.06
CA PHE A 314 6.38 7.30 0.29
C PHE A 314 6.99 7.34 1.71
N ASN A 315 6.56 8.29 2.58
CA ASN A 315 7.13 8.38 3.93
C ASN A 315 6.91 7.07 4.70
N GLY A 316 7.97 6.55 5.33
CA GLY A 316 7.87 5.35 6.16
C GLY A 316 7.75 4.03 5.38
N CYS A 317 8.00 4.00 4.06
CA CYS A 317 8.15 2.76 3.30
C CYS A 317 9.51 2.11 3.63
N GLU A 318 9.65 1.59 4.85
CA GLU A 318 10.93 1.21 5.45
C GLU A 318 11.65 0.07 4.73
N LYS A 319 10.89 -0.90 4.15
CA LYS A 319 11.46 -2.05 3.45
C LYS A 319 11.58 -1.86 1.93
N LEU A 320 11.14 -0.72 1.39
CA LEU A 320 11.15 -0.46 -0.04
C LEU A 320 12.59 -0.35 -0.55
N LYS A 321 13.03 -1.34 -1.33
CA LYS A 321 14.42 -1.44 -1.85
C LYS A 321 14.61 -0.74 -3.18
N LYS A 322 13.55 -0.71 -3.99
CA LYS A 322 13.54 -0.15 -5.34
C LYS A 322 12.30 0.71 -5.52
N LEU A 323 12.50 1.89 -6.05
CA LEU A 323 11.44 2.81 -6.41
C LEU A 323 11.89 3.58 -7.66
N ASP A 324 11.19 3.39 -8.77
CA ASP A 324 11.43 4.14 -10.00
C ASP A 324 10.42 5.29 -10.11
N VAL A 325 10.90 6.51 -9.94
CA VAL A 325 10.14 7.76 -10.10
C VAL A 325 10.64 8.59 -11.28
N SER A 326 11.40 7.97 -12.20
CA SER A 326 11.97 8.66 -13.36
C SER A 326 10.92 9.22 -14.33
N ASN A 327 9.69 8.68 -14.28
CA ASN A 327 8.55 9.15 -15.08
C ASN A 327 7.73 10.27 -14.39
N PHE A 328 8.04 10.61 -13.13
CA PHE A 328 7.27 11.63 -12.44
C PHE A 328 7.47 13.02 -13.05
N ASP A 329 6.42 13.60 -13.57
CA ASP A 329 6.36 15.03 -13.88
C ASP A 329 5.95 15.78 -12.62
N THR A 330 6.89 16.52 -12.05
CA THR A 330 6.66 17.29 -10.83
C THR A 330 6.49 18.79 -11.08
N SER A 331 6.24 19.18 -12.35
CA SER A 331 6.14 20.58 -12.75
C SER A 331 4.98 21.34 -12.12
N SER A 332 3.92 20.62 -11.69
CA SER A 332 2.78 21.18 -10.98
C SER A 332 2.91 21.12 -9.45
N ALA A 333 3.92 20.40 -8.93
CA ALA A 333 4.01 20.14 -7.50
C ALA A 333 4.49 21.37 -6.72
N THR A 334 3.75 21.71 -5.67
CA THR A 334 4.07 22.81 -4.74
C THR A 334 4.57 22.34 -3.38
N ALA A 335 4.32 21.07 -3.03
CA ALA A 335 4.69 20.46 -1.76
C ALA A 335 5.35 19.09 -1.97
N MET A 336 6.57 18.92 -1.43
CA MET A 336 7.34 17.66 -1.45
C MET A 336 7.90 17.32 -0.05
N VAL A 337 7.30 17.90 0.99
CA VAL A 337 7.74 17.68 2.37
C VAL A 337 7.68 16.20 2.72
N GLN A 338 8.80 15.65 3.21
CA GLN A 338 8.89 14.27 3.68
C GLN A 338 8.54 13.20 2.62
N MET A 339 8.64 13.50 1.32
CA MET A 339 8.20 12.60 0.24
C MET A 339 8.82 11.21 0.34
N PHE A 340 10.12 11.12 0.64
CA PHE A 340 10.87 9.86 0.78
C PHE A 340 11.40 9.63 2.21
N ARG A 341 10.85 10.34 3.21
CA ARG A 341 11.34 10.23 4.57
C ARG A 341 11.20 8.80 5.08
N ASN A 342 12.25 8.28 5.77
CA ASN A 342 12.30 6.93 6.32
C ASN A 342 12.13 5.79 5.30
N CYS A 343 12.46 6.01 4.01
CA CYS A 343 12.67 4.92 3.05
C CYS A 343 14.03 4.25 3.34
N SER A 344 14.13 3.58 4.49
CA SER A 344 15.40 3.17 5.07
C SER A 344 16.14 2.07 4.30
N ALA A 345 15.43 1.24 3.53
CA ALA A 345 16.02 0.19 2.69
C ALA A 345 16.38 0.66 1.27
N LEU A 346 16.00 1.88 0.89
CA LEU A 346 16.21 2.40 -0.47
C LEU A 346 17.70 2.68 -0.72
N GLU A 347 18.31 1.91 -1.63
CA GLU A 347 19.75 2.04 -1.94
C GLU A 347 20.03 3.09 -3.01
N LYS A 348 19.09 3.29 -3.93
CA LYS A 348 19.21 4.22 -5.06
C LYS A 348 17.88 4.93 -5.30
N LEU A 349 17.95 6.19 -5.67
CA LEU A 349 16.79 7.00 -6.04
C LEU A 349 17.20 7.96 -7.15
N ASP A 350 16.53 7.90 -8.29
CA ASP A 350 16.74 8.84 -9.40
C ASP A 350 15.64 9.92 -9.38
N VAL A 351 16.05 11.14 -9.10
CA VAL A 351 15.21 12.35 -9.11
C VAL A 351 15.65 13.37 -10.16
N SER A 352 16.41 12.91 -11.15
CA SER A 352 17.00 13.79 -12.19
C SER A 352 15.94 14.50 -13.05
N ASN A 353 14.71 13.99 -13.13
CA ASN A 353 13.60 14.59 -13.86
C ASN A 353 12.71 15.51 -13.00
N PHE A 354 12.98 15.64 -11.70
CA PHE A 354 12.14 16.47 -10.84
C PHE A 354 12.29 17.96 -11.18
N ASN A 355 11.18 18.60 -11.48
CA ASN A 355 11.07 20.06 -11.56
C ASN A 355 10.59 20.58 -10.19
N THR A 356 11.45 21.33 -9.51
CA THR A 356 11.16 21.83 -8.16
C THR A 356 10.90 23.33 -8.12
N SER A 357 10.74 23.99 -9.27
CA SER A 357 10.63 25.45 -9.38
C SER A 357 9.45 26.07 -8.63
N LEU A 358 8.38 25.31 -8.40
CA LEU A 358 7.22 25.75 -7.63
C LEU A 358 7.26 25.34 -6.15
N VAL A 359 8.26 24.53 -5.76
CA VAL A 359 8.33 23.98 -4.39
C VAL A 359 8.85 25.04 -3.42
N THR A 360 8.14 25.24 -2.33
CA THR A 360 8.52 26.22 -1.28
C THR A 360 9.00 25.59 0.03
N ASP A 361 8.70 24.31 0.25
CA ASP A 361 9.11 23.55 1.45
C ASP A 361 9.61 22.16 1.07
N MET A 362 10.89 21.88 1.33
CA MET A 362 11.57 20.60 1.10
C MET A 362 11.97 19.91 2.42
N ARG A 363 11.35 20.30 3.53
CA ARG A 363 11.67 19.78 4.85
C ARG A 363 11.62 18.26 4.89
N ALA A 364 12.74 17.66 5.37
CA ALA A 364 12.90 16.23 5.58
C ALA A 364 12.60 15.35 4.34
N MET A 365 12.75 15.89 3.11
CA MET A 365 12.36 15.18 1.87
C MET A 365 13.04 13.81 1.76
N PHE A 366 14.33 13.71 2.13
CA PHE A 366 15.12 12.48 2.08
C PHE A 366 15.61 12.04 3.47
N ALA A 367 15.01 12.54 4.56
CA ALA A 367 15.45 12.21 5.91
C ALA A 367 15.26 10.72 6.22
N GLY A 368 16.28 10.07 6.82
CA GLY A 368 16.19 8.67 7.23
C GLY A 368 16.26 7.65 6.10
N CYS A 369 16.74 8.05 4.90
CA CYS A 369 17.07 7.09 3.84
C CYS A 369 18.43 6.44 4.15
N THR A 370 18.49 5.64 5.22
CA THR A 370 19.73 5.17 5.83
C THR A 370 20.59 4.27 4.93
N SER A 371 19.99 3.65 3.90
CA SER A 371 20.70 2.82 2.92
C SER A 371 21.12 3.55 1.65
N LEU A 372 20.72 4.81 1.46
CA LEU A 372 20.99 5.57 0.25
C LEU A 372 22.49 5.89 0.14
N GLU A 373 23.12 5.36 -0.91
CA GLU A 373 24.57 5.49 -1.11
C GLU A 373 24.97 6.75 -1.91
N ALA A 374 24.11 7.17 -2.82
CA ALA A 374 24.28 8.34 -3.66
C ALA A 374 22.94 8.99 -3.98
N LEU A 375 22.95 10.32 -4.11
CA LEU A 375 21.80 11.11 -4.50
C LEU A 375 22.25 12.29 -5.34
N ASP A 376 21.70 12.40 -6.57
CA ASP A 376 21.92 13.56 -7.44
C ASP A 376 20.69 14.48 -7.42
N VAL A 377 20.88 15.67 -6.90
CA VAL A 377 19.88 16.75 -6.82
C VAL A 377 20.35 18.02 -7.57
N SER A 378 21.29 17.86 -8.49
CA SER A 378 21.90 18.99 -9.23
C SER A 378 20.89 19.75 -10.13
N ASN A 379 19.78 19.10 -10.47
CA ASN A 379 18.67 19.68 -11.26
C ASN A 379 17.64 20.45 -10.42
N PHE A 380 17.73 20.41 -9.07
CA PHE A 380 16.74 21.08 -8.23
C PHE A 380 16.86 22.61 -8.33
N ASP A 381 15.76 23.26 -8.71
CA ASP A 381 15.60 24.70 -8.53
C ASP A 381 15.11 24.99 -7.12
N THR A 382 15.95 25.59 -6.31
CA THR A 382 15.65 25.89 -4.91
C THR A 382 15.40 27.37 -4.64
N SER A 383 15.31 28.19 -5.68
CA SER A 383 15.18 29.65 -5.58
C SER A 383 13.92 30.11 -4.81
N SER A 384 12.85 29.30 -4.86
CA SER A 384 11.58 29.56 -4.16
C SER A 384 11.50 28.90 -2.78
N VAL A 385 12.48 28.04 -2.41
CA VAL A 385 12.43 27.26 -1.18
C VAL A 385 12.74 28.11 0.05
N THR A 386 11.86 28.04 1.02
CA THR A 386 12.00 28.75 2.31
C THR A 386 12.40 27.85 3.47
N ASN A 387 12.22 26.54 3.36
CA ASN A 387 12.48 25.59 4.44
C ASN A 387 13.13 24.29 3.90
N MET A 388 14.35 24.02 4.35
CA MET A 388 15.13 22.82 4.06
C MET A 388 15.51 22.04 5.32
N ALA A 389 14.79 22.29 6.44
CA ALA A 389 15.11 21.64 7.72
C ALA A 389 15.11 20.12 7.58
N ALA A 390 16.12 19.45 8.12
CA ALA A 390 16.29 18.00 8.11
C ALA A 390 16.28 17.34 6.72
N MET A 391 16.45 18.09 5.60
CA MET A 391 16.26 17.56 4.23
C MET A 391 17.03 16.27 3.98
N PHE A 392 18.24 16.15 4.51
CA PHE A 392 19.12 14.98 4.36
C PHE A 392 19.50 14.35 5.70
N SER A 393 18.79 14.65 6.81
CA SER A 393 19.15 14.09 8.11
C SER A 393 19.09 12.57 8.13
N ASP A 394 19.92 11.94 8.95
CA ASP A 394 19.93 10.50 9.19
C ASP A 394 20.22 9.64 7.93
N ASN A 395 20.93 10.20 6.93
CA ASN A 395 21.43 9.46 5.76
C ASN A 395 22.81 8.87 6.08
N GLU A 396 22.79 7.67 6.68
CA GLU A 396 23.99 7.09 7.30
C GLU A 396 25.03 6.56 6.30
N LYS A 397 24.65 6.25 5.05
CA LYS A 397 25.54 5.71 4.01
C LYS A 397 25.93 6.71 2.95
N LEU A 398 25.33 7.88 2.91
CA LEU A 398 25.61 8.90 1.89
C LEU A 398 27.02 9.47 2.10
N GLU A 399 27.97 9.15 1.22
CA GLU A 399 29.36 9.56 1.35
C GLU A 399 29.67 10.94 0.76
N LYS A 400 28.95 11.33 -0.29
CA LYS A 400 29.13 12.59 -1.00
C LYS A 400 27.77 13.22 -1.29
N LEU A 401 27.67 14.53 -1.10
CA LEU A 401 26.49 15.31 -1.49
C LEU A 401 26.95 16.62 -2.13
N ASP A 402 26.46 16.89 -3.35
CA ASP A 402 26.76 18.10 -4.11
C ASP A 402 25.52 18.98 -4.20
N LEU A 403 25.54 20.09 -3.48
CA LEU A 403 24.49 21.11 -3.44
C LEU A 403 24.99 22.43 -4.00
N SER A 404 26.02 22.41 -4.86
CA SER A 404 26.61 23.60 -5.44
C SER A 404 25.65 24.43 -6.31
N THR A 405 24.57 23.77 -6.79
CA THR A 405 23.48 24.40 -7.56
C THR A 405 22.41 25.06 -6.70
N PHE A 406 22.34 24.73 -5.38
CA PHE A 406 21.28 25.23 -4.53
C PHE A 406 21.35 26.72 -4.28
N ASP A 407 20.30 27.44 -4.65
CA ASP A 407 20.10 28.84 -4.22
C ASP A 407 19.38 28.83 -2.86
N THR A 408 20.06 29.26 -1.81
CA THR A 408 19.51 29.32 -0.45
C THR A 408 19.14 30.75 -0.02
N SER A 409 19.09 31.70 -0.95
CA SER A 409 18.84 33.12 -0.65
C SER A 409 17.48 33.38 0.01
N SER A 410 16.47 32.52 -0.31
CA SER A 410 15.12 32.57 0.27
C SER A 410 14.96 31.69 1.51
N VAL A 411 15.94 30.82 1.83
CA VAL A 411 15.81 29.83 2.89
C VAL A 411 15.94 30.45 4.27
N THR A 412 14.94 30.23 5.09
CA THR A 412 14.90 30.72 6.48
C THR A 412 15.24 29.65 7.51
N ASN A 413 15.13 28.35 7.14
CA ASN A 413 15.37 27.25 8.06
C ASN A 413 16.13 26.11 7.38
N MET A 414 17.33 25.80 7.89
CA MET A 414 18.18 24.66 7.52
C MET A 414 18.53 23.82 8.77
N GLY A 415 17.79 23.95 9.85
CA GLY A 415 18.07 23.21 11.08
C GLY A 415 18.14 21.71 10.83
N THR A 416 19.12 21.04 11.43
CA THR A 416 19.33 19.58 11.33
C THR A 416 19.51 19.02 9.91
N MET A 417 19.80 19.86 8.89
CA MET A 417 19.79 19.48 7.47
C MET A 417 20.65 18.26 7.15
N PHE A 418 21.83 18.14 7.79
CA PHE A 418 22.79 17.04 7.62
C PHE A 418 23.01 16.27 8.93
N LYS A 419 22.11 16.40 9.89
CA LYS A 419 22.23 15.71 11.18
C LYS A 419 22.36 14.21 10.97
N ASN A 420 23.32 13.57 11.68
CA ASN A 420 23.58 12.13 11.63
C ASN A 420 23.93 11.56 10.24
N CYS A 421 24.40 12.39 9.30
CA CYS A 421 24.99 11.90 8.05
C CYS A 421 26.38 11.32 8.34
N THR A 422 26.42 10.15 9.01
CA THR A 422 27.65 9.63 9.64
C THR A 422 28.73 9.22 8.65
N ALA A 423 28.38 8.81 7.43
CA ALA A 423 29.33 8.46 6.38
C ALA A 423 29.72 9.64 5.48
N LEU A 424 29.10 10.81 5.62
CA LEU A 424 29.30 11.94 4.70
C LEU A 424 30.73 12.48 4.83
N LYS A 425 31.53 12.28 3.78
CA LYS A 425 32.94 12.70 3.68
C LYS A 425 33.12 14.03 2.96
N SER A 426 32.29 14.30 1.94
CA SER A 426 32.41 15.46 1.08
C SER A 426 31.08 16.15 0.87
N LEU A 427 31.03 17.47 1.13
CA LEU A 427 29.83 18.27 1.00
C LEU A 427 30.15 19.59 0.27
N PHE A 428 29.36 19.90 -0.78
CA PHE A 428 29.54 21.08 -1.61
C PHE A 428 28.39 22.06 -1.40
N LEU A 429 28.70 23.25 -0.90
CA LEU A 429 27.75 24.31 -0.54
C LEU A 429 28.16 25.66 -1.16
N ASP A 430 28.63 25.61 -2.40
CA ASP A 430 29.30 26.79 -3.02
C ASP A 430 28.38 28.01 -3.17
N ASN A 431 27.09 27.82 -3.38
CA ASN A 431 26.10 28.87 -3.53
C ASN A 431 25.25 29.12 -2.26
N PHE A 432 25.60 28.49 -1.15
CA PHE A 432 24.87 28.72 0.08
C PHE A 432 25.06 30.17 0.58
N THR A 433 23.97 30.77 0.98
CA THR A 433 23.91 32.03 1.71
C THR A 433 23.57 31.78 3.18
N HIS A 434 23.73 32.84 4.00
CA HIS A 434 23.44 32.71 5.43
C HIS A 434 21.95 32.51 5.68
N ALA A 435 21.59 31.36 6.24
CA ALA A 435 20.21 31.07 6.65
C ALA A 435 19.94 31.62 8.06
N ALA A 436 18.69 32.00 8.31
CA ALA A 436 18.26 32.50 9.60
C ALA A 436 18.36 31.46 10.73
N SER A 437 18.18 30.15 10.40
CA SER A 437 18.32 29.05 11.35
C SER A 437 19.11 27.89 10.76
N SER A 438 20.19 27.49 11.43
CA SER A 438 21.02 26.31 11.10
C SER A 438 21.28 25.46 12.37
N THR A 439 20.34 25.44 13.32
CA THR A 439 20.48 24.72 14.59
C THR A 439 20.75 23.24 14.34
N ASP A 440 21.79 22.70 14.99
CA ASP A 440 22.21 21.30 14.91
C ASP A 440 22.42 20.75 13.49
N MET A 441 22.69 21.63 12.52
CA MET A 441 22.77 21.31 11.09
C MET A 441 23.74 20.16 10.78
N PHE A 442 24.86 20.09 11.50
CA PHE A 442 25.90 19.08 11.33
C PHE A 442 26.08 18.13 12.51
N THR A 443 25.17 18.16 13.49
CA THR A 443 25.27 17.28 14.66
C THR A 443 25.34 15.82 14.23
N GLY A 444 26.39 15.09 14.62
CA GLY A 444 26.58 13.69 14.26
C GLY A 444 27.16 13.43 12.87
N THR A 445 27.54 14.47 12.09
CA THR A 445 28.19 14.33 10.79
C THR A 445 29.71 14.12 11.00
N THR A 446 30.09 12.96 11.56
CA THR A 446 31.43 12.72 12.11
C THR A 446 32.51 12.41 11.09
N SER A 447 32.17 11.98 9.89
CA SER A 447 33.13 11.62 8.82
C SER A 447 33.45 12.77 7.87
N LEU A 448 32.89 13.96 8.05
CA LEU A 448 33.05 15.08 7.13
C LEU A 448 34.50 15.58 7.11
N THR A 449 35.15 15.38 5.98
CA THR A 449 36.55 15.74 5.77
C THR A 449 36.72 16.85 4.72
N TYR A 450 35.81 16.95 3.77
CA TYR A 450 35.83 17.98 2.74
C TYR A 450 34.53 18.79 2.78
N LEU A 451 34.67 20.11 2.98
CA LEU A 451 33.54 21.04 2.96
C LEU A 451 33.87 22.22 2.05
N PHE A 452 33.08 22.37 0.99
CA PHE A 452 33.16 23.48 0.04
C PHE A 452 32.05 24.46 0.40
N VAL A 453 32.40 25.68 0.68
CA VAL A 453 31.47 26.70 1.19
C VAL A 453 31.66 28.04 0.49
N SER A 454 30.54 28.70 0.21
CA SER A 454 30.58 30.13 -0.22
C SER A 454 31.20 31.02 0.85
N HIS A 455 31.86 32.07 0.39
CA HIS A 455 32.37 33.17 1.26
C HIS A 455 31.25 33.94 2.00
N ASN A 456 30.00 33.77 1.55
CA ASN A 456 28.83 34.42 2.15
C ASN A 456 28.35 33.73 3.44
N VAL A 457 28.89 32.56 3.74
CA VAL A 457 28.50 31.83 4.97
C VAL A 457 29.52 32.10 6.06
N SER A 458 29.10 32.77 7.12
CA SER A 458 29.97 33.14 8.24
C SER A 458 30.03 32.08 9.35
N THR A 459 28.96 31.32 9.56
CA THR A 459 28.85 30.28 10.60
C THR A 459 27.89 29.18 10.24
N PHE A 460 28.22 27.96 10.65
CA PHE A 460 27.25 26.83 10.68
C PHE A 460 27.18 26.28 12.12
N ASN A 461 25.97 26.19 12.65
CA ASN A 461 25.76 25.59 13.97
C ASN A 461 25.94 24.07 13.92
N GLY A 462 26.60 23.51 14.93
CA GLY A 462 26.83 22.08 15.05
C GLY A 462 27.99 21.55 14.21
N LEU A 463 28.70 22.39 13.46
CA LEU A 463 29.96 21.98 12.86
C LEU A 463 30.97 21.83 14.02
N GLU A 464 31.09 20.63 14.56
CA GLU A 464 32.10 20.31 15.55
C GLU A 464 33.44 20.40 14.86
N ASN A 465 34.20 21.47 15.10
CA ASN A 465 35.61 21.39 15.13
C ASN A 465 36.42 22.61 14.82
N THR A 466 37.45 22.61 15.50
CA THR A 466 38.50 23.65 15.55
C THR A 466 39.62 23.44 14.53
N ASN A 467 39.62 22.34 13.76
CA ASN A 467 40.76 21.93 12.94
C ASN A 467 40.48 21.93 11.42
N TRP A 468 39.86 22.98 10.93
CA TRP A 468 39.67 23.15 9.48
C TRP A 468 40.83 23.93 8.88
N TYR A 469 41.34 23.45 7.73
CA TYR A 469 42.44 24.03 7.02
C TYR A 469 42.06 24.40 5.57
N ASP A 470 42.62 25.48 5.09
CA ASP A 470 42.65 25.78 3.64
C ASP A 470 43.47 24.70 2.93
N GLU A 471 42.86 23.96 1.99
CA GLU A 471 43.51 22.87 1.28
C GLU A 471 44.78 23.32 0.51
N LYS A 472 44.77 24.55 0.01
CA LYS A 472 45.87 25.08 -0.81
C LYS A 472 47.05 25.54 0.02
N ASN A 473 46.78 26.15 1.17
CA ASN A 473 47.80 26.86 1.96
C ASN A 473 48.02 26.23 3.34
N TRP A 474 47.23 25.24 3.73
CA TRP A 474 47.23 24.59 5.04
C TRP A 474 47.16 25.59 6.20
N VAL A 475 46.43 26.68 6.01
CA VAL A 475 46.18 27.65 7.07
C VAL A 475 44.98 27.24 7.86
N GLN A 476 45.15 27.05 9.17
CA GLN A 476 44.07 26.76 10.08
C GLN A 476 43.15 27.95 10.23
N PHE A 477 41.83 27.72 10.16
CA PHE A 477 40.83 28.75 10.37
C PHE A 477 40.31 28.72 11.81
N SER A 478 40.25 29.88 12.41
CA SER A 478 39.59 30.06 13.71
C SER A 478 38.08 30.31 13.61
N ASN A 479 37.61 30.75 12.46
CA ASN A 479 36.20 30.88 12.14
C ASN A 479 35.94 30.85 10.63
N LEU A 480 34.70 30.54 10.23
CA LEU A 480 34.29 30.40 8.84
C LEU A 480 34.30 31.72 8.05
N SER A 481 34.19 32.87 8.73
CA SER A 481 34.15 34.19 8.09
C SER A 481 35.49 34.60 7.42
N GLN A 482 36.57 33.88 7.69
CA GLN A 482 37.88 34.11 7.09
C GLN A 482 38.05 33.45 5.71
N LEU A 483 37.02 32.82 5.19
CA LEU A 483 37.07 32.02 3.99
C LEU A 483 36.62 32.77 2.75
N GLN A 484 37.51 32.82 1.84
CA GLN A 484 37.19 32.97 0.43
C GLN A 484 36.93 31.55 -0.11
N THR A 485 36.12 31.36 -1.13
CA THR A 485 35.77 30.10 -1.82
C THR A 485 36.88 29.04 -1.82
N TYR A 486 36.95 28.15 -0.80
CA TYR A 486 38.04 27.17 -0.71
C TYR A 486 37.59 25.80 -0.16
N HIS A 487 38.22 24.76 -0.74
CA HIS A 487 38.23 23.39 -0.30
C HIS A 487 38.87 23.27 1.09
N ARG A 488 38.25 22.46 1.97
CA ARG A 488 38.76 22.28 3.31
C ARG A 488 38.95 20.82 3.63
N LYS A 489 39.99 20.57 4.39
CA LYS A 489 40.29 19.23 4.91
C LYS A 489 40.36 19.26 6.42
N GLN A 490 39.71 18.28 7.06
CA GLN A 490 39.64 18.17 8.52
C GLN A 490 40.86 17.47 9.14
N SER A 491 41.87 17.11 8.43
CA SER A 491 43.07 16.46 8.95
C SER A 491 44.30 17.18 8.57
N GLU A 492 45.30 17.14 9.45
CA GLU A 492 46.66 17.61 9.08
C GLU A 492 47.16 16.89 7.85
N PRO A 493 48.05 17.55 7.08
CA PRO A 493 48.64 16.97 5.88
C PRO A 493 49.44 15.72 6.16
#